data_3d926471ced61864a1c00a22657b9c89
#
_entry.id   3d926471ced61864a1c00a22657b9c89
#
_cell.length_a   1.000
_cell.length_b   1.000
_cell.length_c   1.000
_cell.angle_alpha   90.00
_cell.angle_beta   90.00
_cell.angle_gamma   90.00
#
_symmetry.space_group_name_H-M   'P 1'
#
loop_
_entity.id
_entity.type
_entity.pdbx_description
1 polymer ?
#
loop_
_entity_poly.entity_id
_entity_poly.type
_entity_poly.pdbx_seq_one_letter_code
_entity_poly.pdbx_strand_id
1 'polypeptide(L)'
;MTLFGLTPTPPSPIRSPTTHVARAREPAAFGRVLEQEASYDAVFRVVREAVHRVLGIERPGLGLGLSNLPPSVGAYWQLTGNLIVVNEGLVQTMRANASGPLELNSFVYVILAHEYLHALGYLDEDAVRKVTAYVTRQAFGPDHVATRMAEGDLWRLYPFLAYAPGGDGRRLKVVPRFDLASTQTYIR
;
A
#
# COMPACT_ATOMS: atom_id res chain seq x y z
N MET A 1 6.15 12.41 -65.95
CA MET A 1 6.14 11.44 -64.83
C MET A 1 6.19 12.21 -63.52
N THR A 2 5.02 12.51 -62.95
CA THR A 2 4.86 13.45 -61.83
C THR A 2 4.62 12.65 -60.59
N LEU A 3 5.57 12.68 -59.63
CA LEU A 3 5.48 12.01 -58.34
C LEU A 3 4.58 12.81 -57.39
N PHE A 4 3.46 12.24 -56.99
CA PHE A 4 2.58 12.76 -55.97
C PHE A 4 3.21 12.63 -54.60
N GLY A 5 3.54 13.74 -53.94
CA GLY A 5 3.99 13.80 -52.56
C GLY A 5 2.81 13.58 -51.62
N LEU A 6 2.84 12.50 -50.84
CA LEU A 6 1.95 12.25 -49.70
C LEU A 6 2.46 13.08 -48.52
N THR A 7 1.73 14.12 -48.13
CA THR A 7 1.98 14.85 -46.88
C THR A 7 1.40 14.03 -45.73
N PRO A 8 2.17 13.76 -44.64
CA PRO A 8 1.64 13.08 -43.48
C PRO A 8 0.66 13.98 -42.72
N THR A 9 -0.52 13.45 -42.43
CA THR A 9 -1.55 14.09 -41.59
C THR A 9 -1.02 14.19 -40.16
N PRO A 10 -1.11 15.35 -39.48
CA PRO A 10 -0.68 15.45 -38.09
C PRO A 10 -1.63 14.65 -37.17
N PRO A 11 -1.11 14.06 -36.09
CA PRO A 11 -1.92 13.30 -35.14
C PRO A 11 -2.93 14.23 -34.44
N SER A 12 -4.14 13.76 -34.27
CA SER A 12 -5.23 14.46 -33.59
C SER A 12 -4.83 14.85 -32.16
N PRO A 13 -5.26 16.01 -31.66
CA PRO A 13 -4.91 16.46 -30.32
C PRO A 13 -5.48 15.48 -29.28
N ILE A 14 -4.62 15.07 -28.35
CA ILE A 14 -4.97 14.26 -27.19
C ILE A 14 -6.05 15.04 -26.42
N ARG A 15 -7.24 14.48 -26.33
CA ARG A 15 -8.32 15.01 -25.51
C ARG A 15 -7.84 15.07 -24.06
N SER A 16 -7.81 16.26 -23.49
CA SER A 16 -7.59 16.50 -22.08
C SER A 16 -8.61 15.69 -21.28
N PRO A 17 -8.21 14.95 -20.23
CA PRO A 17 -9.16 14.27 -19.37
C PRO A 17 -10.08 15.33 -18.75
N THR A 18 -11.38 15.19 -18.99
CA THR A 18 -12.42 16.00 -18.38
C THR A 18 -12.26 15.89 -16.87
N THR A 19 -11.93 17.01 -16.24
CA THR A 19 -11.82 17.13 -14.79
C THR A 19 -13.19 16.87 -14.17
N HIS A 20 -13.51 15.61 -13.85
CA HIS A 20 -14.53 15.31 -12.89
C HIS A 20 -14.00 15.76 -11.53
N VAL A 21 -14.45 16.95 -11.10
CA VAL A 21 -14.33 17.39 -9.72
C VAL A 21 -15.03 16.33 -8.88
N ALA A 22 -14.23 15.41 -8.32
CA ALA A 22 -14.71 14.42 -7.39
C ALA A 22 -15.21 15.17 -6.17
N ARG A 23 -16.55 15.20 -6.02
CA ARG A 23 -17.26 15.66 -4.83
C ARG A 23 -16.55 15.05 -3.62
N ALA A 24 -16.11 15.86 -2.67
CA ALA A 24 -15.50 15.42 -1.42
C ALA A 24 -16.42 14.35 -0.80
N ARG A 25 -16.07 13.07 -1.02
CA ARG A 25 -16.78 11.96 -0.41
C ARG A 25 -16.31 11.86 1.02
N GLU A 26 -17.25 11.68 1.95
CA GLU A 26 -16.97 11.31 3.33
C GLU A 26 -15.86 10.23 3.38
N PRO A 27 -14.98 10.27 4.40
CA PRO A 27 -13.95 9.25 4.58
C PRO A 27 -14.65 7.90 4.46
N ALA A 28 -14.26 7.17 3.44
CA ALA A 28 -15.04 6.03 3.00
C ALA A 28 -15.21 5.04 4.15
N ALA A 29 -16.38 4.44 4.27
CA ALA A 29 -16.74 3.49 5.33
C ALA A 29 -15.70 2.38 5.57
N PHE A 30 -14.89 2.05 4.55
CA PHE A 30 -13.80 1.09 4.66
C PHE A 30 -12.64 1.58 5.57
N GLY A 31 -12.44 2.89 5.71
CA GLY A 31 -11.42 3.46 6.61
C GLY A 31 -11.69 3.19 8.09
N ARG A 32 -12.95 2.99 8.48
CA ARG A 32 -13.32 2.65 9.86
C ARG A 32 -12.74 1.33 10.35
N VAL A 33 -12.34 0.45 9.43
CA VAL A 33 -11.63 -0.79 9.78
C VAL A 33 -10.33 -0.48 10.53
N LEU A 34 -9.67 0.65 10.22
CA LEU A 34 -8.44 1.04 10.91
C LEU A 34 -8.67 1.53 12.35
N GLU A 35 -9.90 1.94 12.68
CA GLU A 35 -10.26 2.46 14.02
C GLU A 35 -10.51 1.34 15.04
N GLN A 36 -10.62 0.10 14.60
CA GLN A 36 -10.96 -1.05 15.43
C GLN A 36 -9.83 -2.10 15.41
N GLU A 37 -9.89 -3.06 16.32
CA GLU A 37 -9.01 -4.24 16.26
C GLU A 37 -9.16 -4.95 14.91
N ALA A 38 -8.08 -5.00 14.14
CA ALA A 38 -8.09 -5.55 12.79
C ALA A 38 -7.00 -6.58 12.57
N SER A 39 -7.32 -7.61 11.79
CA SER A 39 -6.33 -8.56 11.30
C SER A 39 -5.53 -7.96 10.14
N TYR A 40 -4.38 -8.53 9.83
CA TYR A 40 -3.61 -8.15 8.64
C TYR A 40 -4.44 -8.22 7.34
N ASP A 41 -5.28 -9.25 7.20
CA ASP A 41 -6.18 -9.39 6.05
C ASP A 41 -7.20 -8.24 5.97
N ALA A 42 -7.78 -7.84 7.10
CA ALA A 42 -8.71 -6.73 7.15
C ALA A 42 -8.04 -5.41 6.76
N VAL A 43 -6.82 -5.13 7.26
CA VAL A 43 -6.04 -3.95 6.87
C VAL A 43 -5.64 -4.02 5.39
N PHE A 44 -5.25 -5.19 4.89
CA PHE A 44 -4.86 -5.34 3.48
C PHE A 44 -6.04 -5.13 2.51
N ARG A 45 -7.25 -5.53 2.89
CA ARG A 45 -8.46 -5.18 2.12
C ARG A 45 -8.64 -3.66 2.00
N VAL A 46 -8.33 -2.92 3.06
CA VAL A 46 -8.35 -1.44 3.02
C VAL A 46 -7.28 -0.91 2.07
N VAL A 47 -6.07 -1.50 2.07
CA VAL A 47 -5.00 -1.15 1.11
C VAL A 47 -5.46 -1.35 -0.33
N ARG A 48 -5.98 -2.54 -0.65
CA ARG A 48 -6.44 -2.86 -2.01
C ARG A 48 -7.54 -1.92 -2.47
N GLU A 49 -8.53 -1.69 -1.61
CA GLU A 49 -9.65 -0.79 -1.91
C GLU A 49 -9.17 0.65 -2.15
N ALA A 50 -8.25 1.16 -1.33
CA ALA A 50 -7.68 2.49 -1.50
C ALA A 50 -6.91 2.61 -2.82
N VAL A 51 -6.04 1.65 -3.12
CA VAL A 51 -5.26 1.62 -4.37
C VAL A 51 -6.18 1.49 -5.59
N HIS A 52 -7.14 0.58 -5.54
CA HIS A 52 -8.11 0.40 -6.64
C HIS A 52 -8.94 1.66 -6.90
N ARG A 53 -9.45 2.32 -5.85
CA ARG A 53 -10.24 3.56 -6.00
C ARG A 53 -9.45 4.72 -6.58
N VAL A 54 -8.17 4.82 -6.23
CA VAL A 54 -7.35 5.98 -6.61
C VAL A 54 -6.63 5.75 -7.93
N LEU A 55 -6.12 4.53 -8.15
CA LEU A 55 -5.29 4.21 -9.32
C LEU A 55 -6.01 3.32 -10.35
N GLY A 56 -7.12 2.69 -10.01
CA GLY A 56 -7.87 1.79 -10.90
C GLY A 56 -7.18 0.45 -11.17
N ILE A 57 -6.16 0.09 -10.40
CA ILE A 57 -5.36 -1.13 -10.59
C ILE A 57 -5.43 -2.03 -9.35
N GLU A 58 -5.29 -3.33 -9.56
CA GLU A 58 -5.23 -4.31 -8.48
C GLU A 58 -4.41 -5.54 -8.87
N ARG A 59 -3.90 -6.24 -7.87
CA ARG A 59 -3.25 -7.55 -8.01
C ARG A 59 -3.79 -8.49 -6.95
N PRO A 60 -4.52 -9.55 -7.34
CA PRO A 60 -5.02 -10.57 -6.42
C PRO A 60 -3.95 -11.63 -6.10
N GLY A 61 -4.22 -12.45 -5.06
CA GLY A 61 -3.47 -13.67 -4.79
C GLY A 61 -2.13 -13.46 -4.13
N LEU A 62 -1.96 -12.36 -3.38
CA LEU A 62 -0.76 -12.14 -2.57
C LEU A 62 -0.85 -12.91 -1.25
N GLY A 63 0.28 -13.51 -0.84
CA GLY A 63 0.47 -14.07 0.49
C GLY A 63 1.11 -13.06 1.45
N LEU A 64 0.97 -13.30 2.75
CA LEU A 64 1.65 -12.54 3.78
C LEU A 64 2.51 -13.48 4.63
N GLY A 65 3.77 -13.11 4.81
CA GLY A 65 4.69 -13.69 5.76
C GLY A 65 5.06 -12.70 6.85
N LEU A 66 5.31 -13.20 8.04
CA LEU A 66 5.88 -12.45 9.16
C LEU A 66 7.26 -13.00 9.45
N SER A 67 8.22 -12.12 9.65
CA SER A 67 9.58 -12.49 10.01
C SER A 67 10.22 -11.38 10.83
N ASN A 68 11.18 -11.75 11.69
CA ASN A 68 12.00 -10.75 12.36
C ASN A 68 13.11 -10.31 11.40
N LEU A 69 13.00 -9.10 10.89
CA LEU A 69 13.96 -8.46 9.99
C LEU A 69 14.81 -7.43 10.77
N PRO A 70 15.90 -6.91 10.18
CA PRO A 70 16.59 -5.77 10.76
C PRO A 70 15.63 -4.60 11.02
N PRO A 71 15.81 -3.80 12.10
CA PRO A 71 14.90 -2.69 12.45
C PRO A 71 14.76 -1.61 11.37
N SER A 72 15.73 -1.50 10.47
CA SER A 72 15.69 -0.59 9.33
C SER A 72 14.76 -1.05 8.19
N VAL A 73 14.24 -2.28 8.24
CA VAL A 73 13.39 -2.88 7.19
C VAL A 73 11.99 -3.06 7.74
N GLY A 74 11.03 -2.31 7.21
CA GLY A 74 9.61 -2.42 7.59
C GLY A 74 8.94 -3.67 7.05
N ALA A 75 9.13 -3.90 5.79
CA ALA A 75 8.66 -5.06 5.04
C ALA A 75 9.45 -5.17 3.74
N TYR A 76 9.19 -6.20 2.97
CA TYR A 76 9.59 -6.30 1.56
C TYR A 76 8.62 -7.19 0.78
N TRP A 77 8.42 -6.86 -0.49
CA TRP A 77 7.80 -7.75 -1.45
C TRP A 77 8.86 -8.63 -2.09
N GLN A 78 8.63 -9.94 -2.13
CA GLN A 78 9.52 -10.86 -2.82
C GLN A 78 9.43 -10.65 -4.33
N LEU A 79 10.49 -10.13 -4.93
CA LEU A 79 10.53 -9.80 -6.36
C LEU A 79 10.13 -11.03 -7.21
N THR A 80 9.20 -10.80 -8.14
CA THR A 80 8.57 -11.84 -9.00
C THR A 80 7.71 -12.87 -8.25
N GLY A 81 7.64 -12.80 -6.91
CA GLY A 81 6.82 -13.68 -6.09
C GLY A 81 5.43 -13.11 -5.76
N ASN A 82 4.68 -13.89 -5.02
CA ASN A 82 3.35 -13.51 -4.51
C ASN A 82 3.36 -13.32 -2.99
N LEU A 83 4.52 -13.01 -2.39
CA LEU A 83 4.66 -12.90 -0.95
C LEU A 83 5.12 -11.50 -0.55
N ILE A 84 4.38 -10.87 0.35
CA ILE A 84 4.83 -9.71 1.13
C ILE A 84 5.31 -10.24 2.48
N VAL A 85 6.50 -9.85 2.92
CA VAL A 85 7.05 -10.21 4.23
C VAL A 85 7.14 -8.97 5.10
N VAL A 86 6.43 -8.96 6.21
CA VAL A 86 6.38 -7.86 7.18
C VAL A 86 7.29 -8.16 8.36
N ASN A 87 7.98 -7.14 8.85
CA ASN A 87 8.81 -7.23 10.04
C ASN A 87 7.94 -7.34 11.29
N GLU A 88 7.82 -8.56 11.83
CA GLU A 88 7.03 -8.84 13.02
C GLU A 88 7.53 -8.07 14.25
N GLY A 89 8.86 -7.90 14.38
CA GLY A 89 9.47 -7.13 15.49
C GLY A 89 9.04 -5.67 15.49
N LEU A 90 9.01 -5.02 14.32
CA LEU A 90 8.52 -3.63 14.21
C LEU A 90 7.03 -3.52 14.54
N VAL A 91 6.19 -4.42 14.03
CA VAL A 91 4.75 -4.40 14.33
C VAL A 91 4.49 -4.65 15.82
N GLN A 92 5.22 -5.55 16.47
CA GLN A 92 5.08 -5.78 17.91
C GLN A 92 5.55 -4.54 18.72
N THR A 93 6.64 -3.92 18.32
CA THR A 93 7.13 -2.68 18.96
C THR A 93 6.12 -1.55 18.78
N MET A 94 5.55 -1.39 17.59
CA MET A 94 4.49 -0.42 17.35
C MET A 94 3.25 -0.73 18.18
N ARG A 95 2.82 -1.99 18.27
CA ARG A 95 1.68 -2.43 19.10
C ARG A 95 1.85 -2.09 20.58
N ALA A 96 3.06 -2.21 21.11
CA ALA A 96 3.35 -1.92 22.51
C ALA A 96 3.34 -0.43 22.84
N ASN A 97 3.49 0.45 21.83
CA ASN A 97 3.65 1.90 22.03
C ASN A 97 2.54 2.73 21.35
N ALA A 98 1.69 2.14 20.53
CA ALA A 98 0.60 2.84 19.85
C ALA A 98 -0.47 3.31 20.83
N SER A 99 -1.06 4.47 20.58
CA SER A 99 -2.15 5.06 21.37
C SER A 99 -3.46 4.29 21.24
N GLY A 100 -3.58 3.40 20.25
CA GLY A 100 -4.76 2.59 20.01
C GLY A 100 -4.78 1.93 18.64
N PRO A 101 -5.90 1.24 18.31
CA PRO A 101 -6.02 0.47 17.07
C PRO A 101 -5.79 1.31 15.82
N LEU A 102 -6.30 2.53 15.76
CA LEU A 102 -6.14 3.42 14.60
C LEU A 102 -4.65 3.65 14.26
N GLU A 103 -3.83 3.90 15.27
CA GLU A 103 -2.41 4.18 15.04
C GLU A 103 -1.65 2.92 14.60
N LEU A 104 -1.88 1.78 15.27
CA LEU A 104 -1.29 0.52 14.90
C LEU A 104 -1.70 0.07 13.49
N ASN A 105 -3.00 0.12 13.19
CA ASN A 105 -3.50 -0.31 11.89
C ASN A 105 -3.08 0.64 10.76
N SER A 106 -2.95 1.94 11.05
CA SER A 106 -2.39 2.92 10.10
C SER A 106 -0.93 2.62 9.77
N PHE A 107 -0.13 2.23 10.77
CA PHE A 107 1.25 1.79 10.55
C PHE A 107 1.31 0.55 9.67
N VAL A 108 0.52 -0.48 9.97
CA VAL A 108 0.43 -1.71 9.16
C VAL A 108 -0.07 -1.40 7.75
N TYR A 109 -1.06 -0.51 7.62
CA TYR A 109 -1.60 -0.07 6.32
C TYR A 109 -0.49 0.56 5.46
N VAL A 110 0.29 1.51 6.00
CA VAL A 110 1.32 2.22 5.23
C VAL A 110 2.38 1.24 4.73
N ILE A 111 2.84 0.33 5.59
CA ILE A 111 3.82 -0.70 5.20
C ILE A 111 3.25 -1.60 4.11
N LEU A 112 2.03 -2.13 4.28
CA LEU A 112 1.41 -3.01 3.30
C LEU A 112 1.09 -2.29 1.98
N ALA A 113 0.70 -1.01 2.03
CA ALA A 113 0.43 -0.22 0.83
C ALA A 113 1.70 0.01 0.01
N HIS A 114 2.83 0.28 0.67
CA HIS A 114 4.13 0.42 0.03
C HIS A 114 4.52 -0.87 -0.71
N GLU A 115 4.48 -2.01 -0.03
CA GLU A 115 4.83 -3.31 -0.62
C GLU A 115 3.84 -3.75 -1.70
N TYR A 116 2.57 -3.41 -1.54
CA TYR A 116 1.56 -3.69 -2.55
C TYR A 116 1.82 -2.92 -3.85
N LEU A 117 2.26 -1.66 -3.77
CA LEU A 117 2.66 -0.88 -4.94
C LEU A 117 3.88 -1.48 -5.63
N HIS A 118 4.87 -1.99 -4.89
CA HIS A 118 5.95 -2.77 -5.47
C HIS A 118 5.42 -4.00 -6.22
N ALA A 119 4.49 -4.73 -5.61
CA ALA A 119 3.85 -5.88 -6.24
C ALA A 119 3.04 -5.51 -7.50
N LEU A 120 2.55 -4.29 -7.61
CA LEU A 120 1.88 -3.74 -8.79
C LEU A 120 2.84 -3.25 -9.89
N GLY A 121 4.17 -3.32 -9.65
CA GLY A 121 5.20 -3.00 -10.65
C GLY A 121 5.86 -1.64 -10.48
N TYR A 122 5.59 -0.90 -9.43
CA TYR A 122 6.35 0.30 -9.08
C TYR A 122 7.67 -0.13 -8.43
N LEU A 123 8.80 -0.05 -9.15
CA LEU A 123 10.08 -0.55 -8.65
C LEU A 123 10.99 0.53 -8.04
N ASP A 124 10.73 1.79 -8.34
CA ASP A 124 11.49 2.92 -7.80
C ASP A 124 10.96 3.31 -6.42
N GLU A 125 11.83 3.31 -5.42
CA GLU A 125 11.50 3.58 -4.01
C GLU A 125 10.89 4.99 -3.80
N ASP A 126 11.43 6.01 -4.47
CA ASP A 126 10.92 7.37 -4.34
C ASP A 126 9.55 7.52 -4.99
N ALA A 127 9.33 6.85 -6.12
CA ALA A 127 8.03 6.78 -6.77
C ALA A 127 7.02 6.07 -5.87
N VAL A 128 7.37 4.91 -5.29
CA VAL A 128 6.48 4.16 -4.39
C VAL A 128 6.10 4.98 -3.18
N ARG A 129 7.05 5.65 -2.52
CA ARG A 129 6.76 6.53 -1.37
C ARG A 129 5.78 7.64 -1.74
N LYS A 130 6.00 8.32 -2.86
CA LYS A 130 5.11 9.38 -3.36
C LYS A 130 3.71 8.86 -3.69
N VAL A 131 3.62 7.69 -4.35
CA VAL A 131 2.34 7.09 -4.71
C VAL A 131 1.61 6.57 -3.45
N THR A 132 2.33 5.97 -2.48
CA THR A 132 1.75 5.58 -1.19
C THR A 132 1.13 6.78 -0.48
N ALA A 133 1.87 7.89 -0.36
CA ALA A 133 1.37 9.12 0.25
C ALA A 133 0.17 9.68 -0.52
N TYR A 134 0.24 9.73 -1.84
CA TYR A 134 -0.84 10.20 -2.68
C TYR A 134 -2.13 9.36 -2.51
N VAL A 135 -2.02 8.03 -2.63
CA VAL A 135 -3.16 7.12 -2.47
C VAL A 135 -3.78 7.26 -1.08
N THR A 136 -2.95 7.28 -0.04
CA THR A 136 -3.41 7.40 1.35
C THR A 136 -4.14 8.71 1.57
N ARG A 137 -3.59 9.82 1.08
CA ARG A 137 -4.22 11.15 1.18
C ARG A 137 -5.55 11.24 0.45
N GLN A 138 -5.66 10.63 -0.75
CA GLN A 138 -6.92 10.60 -1.50
C GLN A 138 -7.97 9.71 -0.82
N ALA A 139 -7.53 8.63 -0.18
CA ALA A 139 -8.42 7.67 0.47
C ALA A 139 -8.97 8.17 1.81
N PHE A 140 -8.15 8.83 2.63
CA PHE A 140 -8.50 9.18 4.03
C PHE A 140 -8.51 10.67 4.33
N GLY A 141 -7.97 11.49 3.43
CA GLY A 141 -7.81 12.93 3.67
C GLY A 141 -6.47 13.30 4.35
N PRO A 142 -6.15 14.62 4.39
CA PRO A 142 -4.85 15.09 4.85
C PRO A 142 -4.58 14.90 6.35
N ASP A 143 -5.61 14.91 7.17
CA ASP A 143 -5.49 14.92 8.64
C ASP A 143 -5.48 13.52 9.25
N HIS A 144 -5.68 12.48 8.44
CA HIS A 144 -5.72 11.10 8.92
C HIS A 144 -4.35 10.60 9.37
N VAL A 145 -4.32 9.76 10.41
CA VAL A 145 -3.07 9.20 10.97
C VAL A 145 -2.24 8.49 9.89
N ALA A 146 -2.88 7.65 9.06
CA ALA A 146 -2.19 6.96 7.97
C ALA A 146 -1.56 7.93 6.96
N THR A 147 -2.20 9.07 6.69
CA THR A 147 -1.66 10.08 5.76
C THR A 147 -0.40 10.72 6.33
N ARG A 148 -0.42 11.10 7.60
CA ARG A 148 0.78 11.65 8.28
C ARG A 148 1.93 10.64 8.29
N MET A 149 1.64 9.35 8.48
CA MET A 149 2.64 8.29 8.41
C MET A 149 3.19 8.08 7.00
N ALA A 150 2.33 8.10 5.97
CA ALA A 150 2.73 7.89 4.59
C ALA A 150 3.51 9.08 3.99
N GLU A 151 3.22 10.30 4.43
CA GLU A 151 3.92 11.52 4.02
C GLU A 151 5.20 11.78 4.82
N GLY A 152 5.30 11.20 6.02
CA GLY A 152 6.43 11.38 6.94
C GLY A 152 7.47 10.28 6.83
N ASP A 153 8.51 10.44 7.66
CA ASP A 153 9.48 9.39 7.92
C ASP A 153 9.05 8.65 9.20
N LEU A 154 8.73 7.36 9.07
CA LEU A 154 8.22 6.54 10.17
C LEU A 154 9.21 6.48 11.35
N TRP A 155 10.52 6.43 11.10
CA TRP A 155 11.53 6.38 12.15
C TRP A 155 11.71 7.74 12.85
N ARG A 156 11.41 8.84 12.18
CA ARG A 156 11.37 10.18 12.81
C ARG A 156 10.08 10.38 13.61
N LEU A 157 8.95 9.87 13.10
CA LEU A 157 7.66 9.96 13.80
C LEU A 157 7.62 9.04 15.02
N TYR A 158 8.26 7.87 14.92
CA TYR A 158 8.28 6.81 15.93
C TYR A 158 9.73 6.37 16.23
N PRO A 159 10.54 7.19 16.92
CA PRO A 159 11.96 6.88 17.16
C PRO A 159 12.18 5.55 17.87
N PHE A 160 11.21 5.08 18.66
CA PHE A 160 11.30 3.81 19.37
C PHE A 160 11.36 2.59 18.42
N LEU A 161 10.95 2.73 17.15
CA LEU A 161 11.06 1.64 16.16
C LEU A 161 12.52 1.26 15.87
N ALA A 162 13.47 2.18 16.06
CA ALA A 162 14.90 1.89 15.91
C ALA A 162 15.42 0.87 16.95
N TYR A 163 14.71 0.69 18.05
CA TYR A 163 15.02 -0.27 19.12
C TYR A 163 14.20 -1.56 19.03
N ALA A 164 13.45 -1.76 17.95
CA ALA A 164 12.69 -2.99 17.74
C ALA A 164 13.64 -4.20 17.71
N PRO A 165 13.21 -5.36 18.24
CA PRO A 165 13.98 -6.58 18.14
C PRO A 165 14.29 -6.90 16.69
N GLY A 166 15.59 -6.96 16.36
CA GLY A 166 16.04 -7.34 15.03
C GLY A 166 16.20 -8.85 14.89
N GLY A 167 16.20 -9.31 13.64
CA GLY A 167 16.45 -10.70 13.29
C GLY A 167 17.10 -10.83 11.92
N ASP A 168 17.44 -12.05 11.56
CA ASP A 168 18.11 -12.40 10.29
C ASP A 168 17.14 -12.83 9.17
N GLY A 169 15.84 -12.73 9.42
CA GLY A 169 14.81 -13.08 8.43
C GLY A 169 14.62 -14.59 8.18
N ARG A 170 15.38 -15.46 8.86
CA ARG A 170 15.37 -16.90 8.57
C ARG A 170 14.09 -17.62 8.97
N ARG A 171 13.35 -17.07 9.93
CA ARG A 171 12.08 -17.67 10.39
C ARG A 171 10.93 -16.92 9.74
N LEU A 172 10.29 -17.57 8.77
CA LEU A 172 9.11 -17.08 8.08
C LEU A 172 7.86 -17.77 8.61
N LYS A 173 6.91 -16.99 9.11
CA LYS A 173 5.60 -17.45 9.54
C LYS A 173 4.57 -16.96 8.52
N VAL A 174 4.00 -17.87 7.75
CA VAL A 174 2.95 -17.53 6.78
C VAL A 174 1.64 -17.27 7.50
N VAL A 175 0.98 -16.14 7.17
CA VAL A 175 -0.35 -15.83 7.70
C VAL A 175 -1.39 -16.60 6.90
N PRO A 176 -2.13 -17.54 7.53
CA PRO A 176 -3.13 -18.32 6.82
C PRO A 176 -4.30 -17.44 6.40
N ARG A 177 -4.90 -17.77 5.25
CA ARG A 177 -6.10 -17.11 4.73
C ARG A 177 -5.94 -15.62 4.43
N PHE A 178 -4.73 -15.16 4.14
CA PHE A 178 -4.49 -13.80 3.67
C PHE A 178 -4.95 -13.68 2.21
N ASP A 179 -5.66 -12.60 1.88
CA ASP A 179 -6.16 -12.26 0.54
C ASP A 179 -7.04 -13.35 -0.14
N LEU A 180 -7.70 -14.22 0.62
CA LEU A 180 -8.57 -15.28 0.06
C LEU A 180 -9.80 -14.74 -0.68
N ALA A 181 -10.31 -13.57 -0.31
CA ALA A 181 -11.49 -12.98 -0.94
C ALA A 181 -11.25 -12.66 -2.43
N SER A 182 -10.00 -12.46 -2.83
CA SER A 182 -9.62 -12.21 -4.23
C SER A 182 -9.54 -13.49 -5.08
N THR A 183 -9.37 -14.66 -4.44
CA THR A 183 -9.19 -15.94 -5.14
C THR A 183 -10.53 -16.60 -5.49
N GLN A 184 -11.61 -16.26 -4.81
CA GLN A 184 -12.93 -16.86 -5.03
C GLN A 184 -13.61 -16.45 -6.34
N THR A 185 -13.13 -15.41 -7.00
CA THR A 185 -13.72 -14.90 -8.26
C THR A 185 -13.29 -15.71 -9.49
N TYR A 186 -12.31 -16.59 -9.39
CA TYR A 186 -11.74 -17.35 -10.51
C TYR A 186 -12.33 -18.77 -10.69
N ILE A 187 -13.27 -19.19 -9.83
CA ILE A 187 -13.91 -20.50 -9.93
C ILE A 187 -15.40 -20.29 -10.23
N ARG A 188 -15.70 -19.91 -11.47
CA ARG A 188 -17.03 -20.05 -12.11
C ARG A 188 -16.86 -20.42 -13.57
#